data_5fc9c2ba5f0720789c63d443a5f0adf6
#
_entry.id   5fc9c2ba5f0720789c63d443a5f0adf6
#
_cell.length_a   1.000
_cell.length_b   1.000
_cell.length_c   1.000
_cell.angle_alpha   90.00
_cell.angle_beta   90.00
_cell.angle_gamma   90.00
#
_symmetry.space_group_name_H-M   'P 1'
#
loop_
_entity.id
_entity.type
_entity.pdbx_description
1 polymer ?
#
loop_
_entity_poly.entity_id
_entity_poly.type
_entity_poly.pdbx_seq_one_letter_code
_entity_poly.pdbx_strand_id
1 'polypeptide(L)'
;MRIRALVAIGAGLAILSGASYAHAVKPEDNPATREHGQAIYERSCLFCHGAKGKGDGPAGWFIGRYESPRPRDFTGESFKFRSTPSGELPTDQDLFRTLTQGIPANMPPFSGLSEEERWQVIVYVKTFNPAFKGGKPTAMPLPDPPGPPSDAGIENGRTLYIKYGCQNCHGDNGYGDGTESLKGNLKDVRGLTIYSGDLTERASLKSGSSAQAIYRSIMTGLDGTPMPSYVDTLGGKDKDVWDLVYYILSLSHERR
;
A
#
# COMPACT_ATOMS: atom_id res chain seq x y z
N MET A 1 6.04 40.68 -69.51
CA MET A 1 6.00 39.20 -69.25
C MET A 1 6.25 38.99 -67.78
N ARG A 2 5.23 38.74 -66.97
CA ARG A 2 5.32 38.54 -65.50
C ARG A 2 5.06 37.08 -65.23
N ILE A 3 6.09 36.36 -64.78
CA ILE A 3 6.02 34.95 -64.37
C ILE A 3 5.49 34.94 -62.92
N ARG A 4 4.34 34.32 -62.68
CA ARG A 4 3.83 34.02 -61.38
C ARG A 4 4.32 32.66 -60.94
N ALA A 5 5.14 32.62 -59.87
CA ALA A 5 5.52 31.39 -59.22
C ALA A 5 4.38 30.92 -58.29
N LEU A 6 3.91 29.68 -58.51
CA LEU A 6 2.97 28.98 -57.61
C LEU A 6 3.80 28.29 -56.54
N VAL A 7 3.62 28.68 -55.29
CA VAL A 7 4.14 27.99 -54.13
C VAL A 7 3.11 26.93 -53.70
N ALA A 8 3.43 25.66 -53.83
CA ALA A 8 2.64 24.56 -53.31
C ALA A 8 2.97 24.34 -51.83
N ILE A 9 2.01 24.62 -50.95
CA ILE A 9 2.11 24.32 -49.51
C ILE A 9 1.67 22.86 -49.35
N GLY A 10 2.64 21.95 -49.12
CA GLY A 10 2.41 20.61 -48.76
C GLY A 10 2.02 20.49 -47.27
N ALA A 11 0.75 20.18 -46.97
CA ALA A 11 0.31 19.85 -45.62
C ALA A 11 0.81 18.48 -45.23
N GLY A 12 1.89 18.42 -44.46
CA GLY A 12 2.36 17.18 -43.85
C GLY A 12 1.44 16.73 -42.71
N LEU A 13 0.71 15.63 -42.93
CA LEU A 13 -0.10 14.98 -41.90
C LEU A 13 0.87 14.29 -40.92
N ALA A 14 1.11 14.90 -39.75
CA ALA A 14 1.82 14.25 -38.66
C ALA A 14 0.88 13.20 -38.03
N ILE A 15 1.10 11.92 -38.34
CA ILE A 15 0.44 10.81 -37.66
C ILE A 15 1.09 10.72 -36.26
N LEU A 16 0.44 11.28 -35.26
CA LEU A 16 0.74 11.03 -33.85
C LEU A 16 0.31 9.59 -33.55
N SER A 17 1.22 8.64 -33.69
CA SER A 17 1.05 7.28 -33.16
C SER A 17 1.06 7.38 -31.63
N GLY A 18 -0.12 7.52 -31.03
CA GLY A 18 -0.31 7.36 -29.60
C GLY A 18 0.05 5.91 -29.24
N ALA A 19 1.21 5.71 -28.64
CA ALA A 19 1.54 4.44 -28.01
C ALA A 19 0.54 4.23 -26.85
N SER A 20 -0.49 3.44 -27.09
CA SER A 20 -1.33 2.91 -26.02
C SER A 20 -0.43 2.02 -25.16
N TYR A 21 -0.08 2.47 -23.96
CA TYR A 21 0.54 1.62 -22.95
C TYR A 21 -0.52 0.58 -22.54
N ALA A 22 -0.54 -0.55 -23.23
CA ALA A 22 -1.31 -1.69 -22.78
C ALA A 22 -0.72 -2.15 -21.44
N HIS A 23 -1.51 -2.11 -20.38
CA HIS A 23 -1.12 -2.72 -19.12
C HIS A 23 -0.80 -4.20 -19.38
N ALA A 24 0.35 -4.66 -18.86
CA ALA A 24 0.72 -6.04 -19.03
C ALA A 24 -0.32 -6.94 -18.32
N VAL A 25 -0.83 -7.91 -19.05
CA VAL A 25 -1.74 -8.89 -18.46
C VAL A 25 -0.94 -9.72 -17.46
N LYS A 26 -1.47 -9.92 -16.26
CA LYS A 26 -0.85 -10.80 -15.27
C LYS A 26 -0.60 -12.18 -15.91
N PRO A 27 0.65 -12.67 -15.90
CA PRO A 27 0.98 -13.97 -16.49
C PRO A 27 0.31 -15.12 -15.71
N GLU A 28 0.11 -16.23 -16.38
CA GLU A 28 -0.35 -17.46 -15.75
C GLU A 28 0.70 -18.00 -14.76
N ASP A 29 0.21 -18.64 -13.71
CA ASP A 29 1.04 -19.36 -12.73
C ASP A 29 1.48 -20.71 -13.32
N ASN A 30 2.64 -20.71 -13.96
CA ASN A 30 3.25 -21.89 -14.57
C ASN A 30 4.76 -21.99 -14.22
N PRO A 31 5.44 -23.11 -14.50
CA PRO A 31 6.85 -23.29 -14.15
C PRO A 31 7.77 -22.18 -14.69
N ALA A 32 7.61 -21.75 -15.94
CA ALA A 32 8.44 -20.71 -16.54
C ALA A 32 8.26 -19.35 -15.85
N THR A 33 7.00 -18.96 -15.56
CA THR A 33 6.69 -17.74 -14.82
C THR A 33 7.30 -17.77 -13.41
N ARG A 34 7.26 -18.93 -12.73
CA ARG A 34 7.86 -19.07 -11.39
C ARG A 34 9.38 -19.01 -11.44
N GLU A 35 10.03 -19.59 -12.43
CA GLU A 35 11.48 -19.54 -12.62
C GLU A 35 11.97 -18.10 -12.85
N HIS A 36 11.31 -17.35 -13.73
CA HIS A 36 11.59 -15.92 -13.94
C HIS A 36 11.36 -15.13 -12.64
N GLY A 37 10.24 -15.36 -11.95
CA GLY A 37 9.94 -14.73 -10.67
C GLY A 37 10.97 -15.04 -9.59
N GLN A 38 11.48 -16.28 -9.55
CA GLN A 38 12.54 -16.69 -8.65
C GLN A 38 13.84 -15.93 -8.93
N ALA A 39 14.26 -15.84 -10.18
CA ALA A 39 15.46 -15.09 -10.57
C ALA A 39 15.38 -13.61 -10.16
N ILE A 40 14.19 -12.99 -10.30
CA ILE A 40 13.95 -11.62 -9.83
C ILE A 40 14.01 -11.55 -8.30
N TYR A 41 13.39 -12.48 -7.59
CA TYR A 41 13.39 -12.55 -6.14
C TYR A 41 14.82 -12.68 -5.59
N GLU A 42 15.62 -13.57 -6.12
CA GLU A 42 16.99 -13.81 -5.69
C GLU A 42 17.88 -12.58 -5.84
N ARG A 43 17.76 -11.83 -6.94
CA ARG A 43 18.58 -10.62 -7.18
C ARG A 43 18.10 -9.39 -6.42
N SER A 44 16.78 -9.29 -6.09
CA SER A 44 16.18 -8.03 -5.63
C SER A 44 15.49 -8.09 -4.28
N CYS A 45 15.09 -9.27 -3.79
CA CYS A 45 14.23 -9.43 -2.61
C CYS A 45 14.89 -10.28 -1.50
N LEU A 46 15.68 -11.28 -1.90
CA LEU A 46 16.29 -12.29 -1.01
C LEU A 46 17.07 -11.65 0.14
N PHE A 47 17.80 -10.56 -0.12
CA PHE A 47 18.66 -9.91 0.87
C PHE A 47 17.89 -9.40 2.10
N CYS A 48 16.62 -9.03 1.92
CA CYS A 48 15.72 -8.63 3.02
C CYS A 48 14.78 -9.77 3.45
N HIS A 49 14.17 -10.46 2.48
CA HIS A 49 13.10 -11.43 2.76
C HIS A 49 13.58 -12.86 3.02
N GLY A 50 14.88 -13.14 2.78
CA GLY A 50 15.45 -14.48 2.99
C GLY A 50 15.12 -15.49 1.89
N ALA A 51 15.92 -16.56 1.78
CA ALA A 51 15.76 -17.56 0.73
C ALA A 51 14.45 -18.35 0.81
N LYS A 52 13.85 -18.43 1.99
CA LYS A 52 12.58 -19.14 2.25
C LYS A 52 11.41 -18.18 2.47
N GLY A 53 11.60 -16.89 2.18
CA GLY A 53 10.55 -15.89 2.35
C GLY A 53 10.13 -15.60 3.79
N LYS A 54 10.96 -15.94 4.79
CA LYS A 54 10.64 -15.80 6.23
C LYS A 54 10.92 -14.42 6.80
N GLY A 55 11.35 -13.46 5.98
CA GLY A 55 11.75 -12.14 6.46
C GLY A 55 13.07 -12.16 7.25
N ASP A 56 13.86 -13.20 7.09
CA ASP A 56 15.10 -13.50 7.81
C ASP A 56 16.36 -13.28 6.96
N GLY A 57 16.25 -12.54 5.88
CA GLY A 57 17.41 -12.17 5.07
C GLY A 57 18.38 -11.26 5.86
N PRO A 58 19.68 -11.21 5.47
CA PRO A 58 20.70 -10.50 6.21
C PRO A 58 20.34 -9.03 6.53
N ALA A 59 19.84 -8.27 5.54
CA ALA A 59 19.44 -6.88 5.78
C ALA A 59 18.18 -6.78 6.66
N GLY A 60 17.22 -7.67 6.46
CA GLY A 60 16.02 -7.70 7.28
C GLY A 60 16.29 -7.97 8.75
N TRP A 61 17.27 -8.84 9.02
CA TRP A 61 17.73 -9.11 10.36
C TRP A 61 18.41 -7.91 11.01
N PHE A 62 19.22 -7.16 10.26
CA PHE A 62 19.90 -5.96 10.78
C PHE A 62 18.93 -4.81 11.03
N ILE A 63 18.03 -4.52 10.07
CA ILE A 63 17.12 -3.37 10.12
C ILE A 63 16.09 -3.54 11.23
N GLY A 64 15.52 -4.74 11.39
CA GLY A 64 14.42 -4.99 12.32
C GLY A 64 14.82 -5.89 13.50
N ARG A 65 16.07 -5.84 14.00
CA ARG A 65 16.53 -6.77 15.03
C ARG A 65 15.77 -6.66 16.34
N TYR A 66 15.45 -5.46 16.76
CA TYR A 66 14.83 -5.17 18.06
C TYR A 66 13.49 -4.45 17.96
N GLU A 67 13.18 -3.92 16.80
CA GLU A 67 11.98 -3.13 16.54
C GLU A 67 11.31 -3.56 15.25
N SER A 68 9.99 -3.34 15.18
CA SER A 68 9.20 -3.49 13.96
C SER A 68 9.29 -2.20 13.10
N PRO A 69 9.14 -2.30 11.78
CA PRO A 69 8.78 -3.51 11.04
C PRO A 69 9.99 -4.29 10.53
N ARG A 70 9.92 -5.58 10.63
CA ARG A 70 10.77 -6.49 9.86
C ARG A 70 10.19 -6.75 8.47
N PRO A 71 11.00 -7.23 7.51
CA PRO A 71 10.48 -7.76 6.27
C PRO A 71 9.42 -8.84 6.55
N ARG A 72 8.36 -8.85 5.74
CA ARG A 72 7.25 -9.77 5.93
C ARG A 72 7.72 -11.23 5.77
N ASP A 73 7.28 -12.09 6.68
CA ASP A 73 7.28 -13.53 6.49
C ASP A 73 6.14 -13.91 5.55
N PHE A 74 6.50 -14.41 4.37
CA PHE A 74 5.52 -14.81 3.36
C PHE A 74 4.93 -16.20 3.61
N THR A 75 5.48 -16.98 4.56
CA THR A 75 5.12 -18.40 4.72
C THR A 75 3.85 -18.63 5.52
N GLY A 76 3.42 -17.69 6.34
CA GLY A 76 2.24 -17.89 7.18
C GLY A 76 1.75 -16.67 7.94
N GLU A 77 2.48 -15.56 7.91
CA GLU A 77 2.06 -14.34 8.61
C GLU A 77 0.97 -13.58 7.85
N SER A 78 0.20 -12.84 8.62
CA SER A 78 -0.79 -11.90 8.10
C SER A 78 -0.14 -10.80 7.28
N PHE A 79 -0.72 -10.47 6.15
CA PHE A 79 -0.24 -9.38 5.30
C PHE A 79 -0.83 -8.04 5.74
N LYS A 80 0.04 -7.04 5.95
CA LYS A 80 -0.35 -5.74 6.49
C LYS A 80 -1.15 -4.89 5.50
N PHE A 81 -0.73 -4.81 4.25
CA PHE A 81 -1.31 -3.91 3.24
C PHE A 81 -2.17 -4.69 2.26
N ARG A 82 -3.46 -4.72 2.53
CA ARG A 82 -4.44 -5.47 1.76
C ARG A 82 -5.76 -4.70 1.59
N SER A 83 -6.59 -5.20 0.72
CA SER A 83 -7.97 -4.74 0.51
C SER A 83 -9.02 -5.76 0.96
N THR A 84 -8.57 -6.90 1.45
CA THR A 84 -9.42 -7.98 1.96
C THR A 84 -9.76 -7.77 3.44
N PRO A 85 -10.78 -8.44 3.99
CA PRO A 85 -11.05 -8.45 5.43
C PRO A 85 -9.85 -8.85 6.30
N SER A 86 -9.85 -8.42 7.57
CA SER A 86 -8.80 -8.82 8.52
C SER A 86 -8.72 -10.33 8.66
N GLY A 87 -7.50 -10.86 8.66
CA GLY A 87 -7.23 -12.31 8.70
C GLY A 87 -7.19 -12.99 7.34
N GLU A 88 -7.59 -12.32 6.27
CA GLU A 88 -7.53 -12.88 4.92
C GLU A 88 -6.23 -12.53 4.20
N LEU A 89 -5.88 -13.35 3.20
CA LEU A 89 -4.75 -13.08 2.31
C LEU A 89 -5.02 -11.83 1.45
N PRO A 90 -3.98 -11.09 1.05
CA PRO A 90 -4.10 -9.98 0.13
C PRO A 90 -4.50 -10.47 -1.27
N THR A 91 -5.18 -9.61 -2.01
CA THR A 91 -5.37 -9.83 -3.44
C THR A 91 -4.04 -9.72 -4.20
N ASP A 92 -3.99 -10.27 -5.41
CA ASP A 92 -2.83 -10.08 -6.29
C ASP A 92 -2.55 -8.60 -6.55
N GLN A 93 -3.60 -7.78 -6.67
CA GLN A 93 -3.47 -6.34 -6.86
C GLN A 93 -2.90 -5.62 -5.62
N ASP A 94 -3.17 -6.12 -4.41
CA ASP A 94 -2.56 -5.58 -3.19
C ASP A 94 -1.05 -5.83 -3.16
N LEU A 95 -0.63 -7.03 -3.55
CA LEU A 95 0.79 -7.39 -3.66
C LEU A 95 1.46 -6.55 -4.75
N PHE A 96 0.82 -6.40 -5.91
CA PHE A 96 1.33 -5.61 -7.02
C PHE A 96 1.49 -4.13 -6.65
N ARG A 97 0.50 -3.55 -5.99
CA ARG A 97 0.55 -2.18 -5.49
C ARG A 97 1.70 -1.99 -4.51
N THR A 98 1.82 -2.88 -3.51
CA THR A 98 2.87 -2.82 -2.49
C THR A 98 4.26 -2.93 -3.12
N LEU A 99 4.45 -3.84 -4.05
CA LEU A 99 5.71 -4.00 -4.77
C LEU A 99 6.05 -2.77 -5.64
N THR A 100 5.05 -2.23 -6.32
CA THR A 100 5.24 -1.07 -7.21
C THR A 100 5.59 0.20 -6.44
N GLN A 101 4.85 0.48 -5.36
CA GLN A 101 4.99 1.72 -4.58
C GLN A 101 6.09 1.63 -3.52
N GLY A 102 6.45 0.41 -3.11
CA GLY A 102 7.28 0.21 -1.94
C GLY A 102 6.54 0.55 -0.64
N ILE A 103 7.30 0.62 0.44
CA ILE A 103 6.82 1.02 1.77
C ILE A 103 7.81 2.06 2.30
N PRO A 104 7.39 3.31 2.48
CA PRO A 104 8.28 4.39 2.93
C PRO A 104 9.17 3.96 4.10
N ALA A 105 10.45 4.29 4.02
CA ALA A 105 11.51 3.96 4.96
C ALA A 105 11.77 2.46 5.23
N ASN A 106 11.04 1.52 4.59
CA ASN A 106 11.17 0.09 4.87
C ASN A 106 11.46 -0.78 3.65
N MET A 107 10.74 -0.57 2.56
CA MET A 107 10.90 -1.35 1.33
C MET A 107 10.95 -0.39 0.13
N PRO A 108 11.98 -0.46 -0.71
CA PRO A 108 12.07 0.42 -1.87
C PRO A 108 10.94 0.14 -2.87
N PRO A 109 10.55 1.12 -3.69
CA PRO A 109 9.65 0.89 -4.81
C PRO A 109 10.36 0.11 -5.92
N PHE A 110 9.68 -0.87 -6.48
CA PHE A 110 10.19 -1.66 -7.61
C PHE A 110 9.55 -1.25 -8.95
N SER A 111 9.21 0.03 -9.08
CA SER A 111 8.70 0.60 -10.34
C SER A 111 9.72 0.56 -11.50
N GLY A 112 11.01 0.33 -11.19
CA GLY A 112 12.05 0.10 -12.20
C GLY A 112 12.00 -1.28 -12.85
N LEU A 113 11.32 -2.26 -12.25
CA LEU A 113 10.97 -3.51 -12.89
C LEU A 113 9.81 -3.27 -13.88
N SER A 114 9.80 -3.98 -15.00
CA SER A 114 8.65 -3.98 -15.90
C SER A 114 7.39 -4.47 -15.17
N GLU A 115 6.22 -4.17 -15.70
CA GLU A 115 4.96 -4.65 -15.12
C GLU A 115 4.90 -6.17 -15.11
N GLU A 116 5.38 -6.81 -16.17
CA GLU A 116 5.47 -8.27 -16.27
C GLU A 116 6.41 -8.85 -15.21
N GLU A 117 7.61 -8.31 -15.03
CA GLU A 117 8.56 -8.75 -14.00
C GLU A 117 7.97 -8.64 -12.59
N ARG A 118 7.23 -7.58 -12.31
CA ARG A 118 6.54 -7.43 -11.02
C ARG A 118 5.48 -8.51 -10.82
N TRP A 119 4.73 -8.86 -11.84
CA TRP A 119 3.78 -9.97 -11.77
C TRP A 119 4.47 -11.32 -11.60
N GLN A 120 5.56 -11.57 -12.32
CA GLN A 120 6.32 -12.82 -12.21
C GLN A 120 6.86 -13.03 -10.79
N VAL A 121 7.45 -12.02 -10.17
CA VAL A 121 7.94 -12.15 -8.79
C VAL A 121 6.81 -12.34 -7.79
N ILE A 122 5.63 -11.75 -8.01
CA ILE A 122 4.44 -11.99 -7.16
C ILE A 122 3.99 -13.45 -7.28
N VAL A 123 3.95 -14.01 -8.49
CA VAL A 123 3.63 -15.43 -8.68
C VAL A 123 4.60 -16.31 -7.89
N TYR A 124 5.90 -16.00 -7.93
CA TYR A 124 6.89 -16.74 -7.15
C TYR A 124 6.70 -16.56 -5.64
N VAL A 125 6.54 -15.33 -5.13
CA VAL A 125 6.33 -15.05 -3.71
C VAL A 125 5.12 -15.80 -3.15
N LYS A 126 4.06 -15.94 -3.90
CA LYS A 126 2.88 -16.71 -3.49
C LYS A 126 3.17 -18.20 -3.29
N THR A 127 4.24 -18.73 -3.89
CA THR A 127 4.62 -20.14 -3.68
C THR A 127 5.11 -20.43 -2.26
N PHE A 128 5.56 -19.40 -1.52
CA PHE A 128 5.99 -19.57 -0.13
C PHE A 128 4.83 -19.89 0.82
N ASN A 129 3.60 -19.54 0.46
CA ASN A 129 2.42 -19.77 1.30
C ASN A 129 1.37 -20.62 0.57
N PRO A 130 1.20 -21.89 1.00
CA PRO A 130 0.21 -22.78 0.37
C PRO A 130 -1.23 -22.26 0.39
N ALA A 131 -1.58 -21.38 1.32
CA ALA A 131 -2.92 -20.82 1.43
C ALA A 131 -3.34 -20.00 0.17
N PHE A 132 -2.39 -19.48 -0.59
CA PHE A 132 -2.69 -18.85 -1.89
C PHE A 132 -3.25 -19.80 -2.96
N LYS A 133 -3.16 -21.13 -2.74
CA LYS A 133 -3.77 -22.13 -3.62
C LYS A 133 -5.26 -22.33 -3.35
N GLY A 134 -5.73 -21.91 -2.17
CA GLY A 134 -7.08 -22.22 -1.67
C GLY A 134 -8.20 -21.33 -2.22
N GLY A 135 -7.89 -20.31 -3.00
CA GLY A 135 -8.92 -19.43 -3.56
C GLY A 135 -8.36 -18.07 -4.02
N LYS A 136 -9.25 -17.24 -4.55
CA LYS A 136 -8.93 -15.85 -4.90
C LYS A 136 -9.50 -14.94 -3.82
N PRO A 137 -8.64 -14.28 -3.00
CA PRO A 137 -9.11 -13.31 -2.01
C PRO A 137 -9.92 -12.21 -2.71
N THR A 138 -11.03 -11.78 -2.09
CA THR A 138 -11.92 -10.77 -2.64
C THR A 138 -11.74 -9.47 -1.87
N ALA A 139 -11.46 -8.39 -2.59
CA ALA A 139 -11.37 -7.07 -2.00
C ALA A 139 -12.72 -6.62 -1.42
N MET A 140 -12.67 -5.95 -0.29
CA MET A 140 -13.82 -5.24 0.26
C MET A 140 -14.22 -4.10 -0.69
N PRO A 141 -15.50 -3.75 -0.76
CA PRO A 141 -15.94 -2.55 -1.46
C PRO A 141 -15.22 -1.31 -0.95
N LEU A 142 -14.74 -0.50 -1.87
CA LEU A 142 -14.14 0.80 -1.59
C LEU A 142 -14.97 1.86 -2.31
N PRO A 143 -15.91 2.52 -1.61
CA PRO A 143 -16.75 3.53 -2.23
C PRO A 143 -15.92 4.73 -2.67
N ASP A 144 -16.38 5.42 -3.70
CA ASP A 144 -15.77 6.66 -4.14
C ASP A 144 -15.96 7.77 -3.08
N PRO A 145 -15.04 8.73 -2.99
CA PRO A 145 -15.20 9.88 -2.12
C PRO A 145 -16.50 10.63 -2.46
N PRO A 146 -17.28 11.09 -1.47
CA PRO A 146 -18.57 11.76 -1.71
C PRO A 146 -18.43 13.18 -2.29
N GLY A 147 -17.22 13.63 -2.56
CA GLY A 147 -16.88 14.97 -3.05
C GLY A 147 -15.72 15.59 -2.24
N PRO A 148 -15.48 16.90 -2.38
CA PRO A 148 -14.44 17.56 -1.60
C PRO A 148 -14.80 17.61 -0.11
N PRO A 149 -13.78 17.69 0.79
CA PRO A 149 -14.02 17.82 2.22
C PRO A 149 -14.78 19.11 2.55
N SER A 150 -15.67 19.06 3.55
CA SER A 150 -16.31 20.23 4.13
C SER A 150 -15.81 20.44 5.57
N ASP A 151 -15.86 21.67 6.08
CA ASP A 151 -15.47 21.97 7.45
C ASP A 151 -16.26 21.15 8.47
N ALA A 152 -17.58 21.00 8.25
CA ALA A 152 -18.42 20.16 9.08
C ALA A 152 -18.02 18.67 9.02
N GLY A 153 -17.64 18.17 7.86
CA GLY A 153 -17.15 16.79 7.70
C GLY A 153 -15.81 16.59 8.41
N ILE A 154 -14.89 17.54 8.30
CA ILE A 154 -13.59 17.50 9.00
C ILE A 154 -13.80 17.51 10.52
N GLU A 155 -14.68 18.35 11.05
CA GLU A 155 -14.98 18.39 12.49
C GLU A 155 -15.68 17.13 12.99
N ASN A 156 -16.59 16.55 12.18
CA ASN A 156 -17.15 15.23 12.48
C ASN A 156 -16.04 14.16 12.51
N GLY A 157 -15.14 14.18 11.54
CA GLY A 157 -13.98 13.28 11.48
C GLY A 157 -13.09 13.40 12.72
N ARG A 158 -12.85 14.62 13.22
CA ARG A 158 -12.14 14.85 14.48
C ARG A 158 -12.88 14.23 15.68
N THR A 159 -14.18 14.41 15.74
CA THR A 159 -15.03 13.80 16.78
C THR A 159 -14.93 12.27 16.74
N LEU A 160 -14.97 11.68 15.56
CA LEU A 160 -14.84 10.23 15.36
C LEU A 160 -13.43 9.73 15.72
N TYR A 161 -12.38 10.48 15.40
CA TYR A 161 -11.00 10.17 15.75
C TYR A 161 -10.83 10.01 17.28
N ILE A 162 -11.42 10.92 18.05
CA ILE A 162 -11.44 10.84 19.52
C ILE A 162 -12.35 9.70 19.99
N LYS A 163 -13.56 9.61 19.45
CA LYS A 163 -14.56 8.61 19.84
C LYS A 163 -14.04 7.17 19.69
N TYR A 164 -13.29 6.90 18.63
CA TYR A 164 -12.75 5.57 18.37
C TYR A 164 -11.34 5.35 18.94
N GLY A 165 -10.82 6.30 19.70
CA GLY A 165 -9.56 6.15 20.42
C GLY A 165 -8.30 6.23 19.56
N CYS A 166 -8.39 6.76 18.34
CA CYS A 166 -7.25 6.85 17.41
C CYS A 166 -6.09 7.65 18.03
N GLN A 167 -6.40 8.69 18.82
CA GLN A 167 -5.42 9.53 19.51
C GLN A 167 -4.58 8.76 20.53
N ASN A 168 -5.09 7.66 21.11
CA ASN A 168 -4.34 6.88 22.09
C ASN A 168 -3.02 6.33 21.50
N CYS A 169 -3.02 6.05 20.21
CA CYS A 169 -1.86 5.58 19.47
C CYS A 169 -1.23 6.69 18.61
N HIS A 170 -2.06 7.43 17.86
CA HIS A 170 -1.59 8.41 16.89
C HIS A 170 -1.37 9.82 17.49
N GLY A 171 -1.76 10.06 18.73
CA GLY A 171 -1.68 11.38 19.38
C GLY A 171 -2.82 12.32 19.00
N ASP A 172 -3.03 13.37 19.78
CA ASP A 172 -4.13 14.32 19.57
C ASP A 172 -4.01 15.09 18.25
N ASN A 173 -2.77 15.29 17.78
CA ASN A 173 -2.46 16.01 16.56
C ASN A 173 -1.95 15.08 15.42
N GLY A 174 -1.96 13.77 15.64
CA GLY A 174 -1.58 12.80 14.61
C GLY A 174 -0.07 12.55 14.45
N TYR A 175 0.78 13.03 15.37
CA TYR A 175 2.24 12.87 15.29
C TYR A 175 2.76 11.45 15.57
N GLY A 176 1.88 10.49 15.89
CA GLY A 176 2.28 9.15 16.30
C GLY A 176 2.73 9.07 17.76
N ASP A 177 2.52 10.13 18.52
CA ASP A 177 2.96 10.36 19.90
C ASP A 177 1.88 10.06 20.94
N GLY A 178 0.90 9.25 20.59
CA GLY A 178 -0.12 8.80 21.55
C GLY A 178 0.46 7.99 22.70
N THR A 179 -0.22 7.99 23.83
CA THR A 179 0.28 7.39 25.09
C THR A 179 0.68 5.91 24.94
N GLU A 180 -0.02 5.14 24.13
CA GLU A 180 0.29 3.72 23.89
C GLU A 180 1.56 3.56 23.05
N SER A 181 1.80 4.48 22.11
CA SER A 181 3.01 4.52 21.30
C SER A 181 4.22 4.91 22.14
N LEU A 182 4.11 6.02 22.90
CA LEU A 182 5.20 6.53 23.74
C LEU A 182 5.63 5.56 24.85
N LYS A 183 4.68 4.81 25.43
CA LYS A 183 4.98 3.79 26.44
C LYS A 183 5.60 2.52 25.87
N GLY A 184 5.69 2.38 24.53
CA GLY A 184 6.17 1.16 23.88
C GLY A 184 5.24 -0.04 24.07
N ASN A 185 3.94 0.20 24.34
CA ASN A 185 2.95 -0.85 24.56
C ASN A 185 2.55 -1.55 23.24
N LEU A 186 2.75 -0.88 22.11
CA LEU A 186 2.38 -1.42 20.81
C LEU A 186 3.36 -2.49 20.39
N LYS A 187 2.85 -3.70 20.12
CA LYS A 187 3.66 -4.84 19.67
C LYS A 187 3.11 -5.38 18.36
N ASP A 188 4.02 -5.79 17.48
CA ASP A 188 3.63 -6.54 16.28
C ASP A 188 3.40 -8.03 16.60
N VAL A 189 3.02 -8.82 15.60
CA VAL A 189 2.78 -10.28 15.76
C VAL A 189 4.01 -11.07 16.25
N ARG A 190 5.20 -10.50 16.17
CA ARG A 190 6.46 -11.10 16.65
C ARG A 190 6.82 -10.64 18.05
N GLY A 191 5.97 -9.81 18.67
CA GLY A 191 6.22 -9.20 19.98
C GLY A 191 7.24 -8.05 19.95
N LEU A 192 7.65 -7.60 18.76
CA LEU A 192 8.54 -6.46 18.61
C LEU A 192 7.80 -5.15 18.80
N THR A 193 8.46 -4.18 19.46
CA THR A 193 7.88 -2.84 19.59
C THR A 193 7.65 -2.21 18.22
N ILE A 194 6.49 -1.63 18.05
CA ILE A 194 6.12 -0.86 16.85
C ILE A 194 5.57 0.49 17.30
N TYR A 195 5.83 1.52 16.51
CA TYR A 195 5.34 2.87 16.78
C TYR A 195 4.26 3.24 15.78
N SER A 196 3.31 4.03 16.24
CA SER A 196 2.27 4.58 15.37
C SER A 196 2.86 5.49 14.31
N GLY A 197 2.31 5.45 13.10
CA GLY A 197 2.71 6.35 12.03
C GLY A 197 2.33 7.79 12.35
N ASP A 198 3.22 8.73 11.95
CA ASP A 198 2.93 10.15 11.90
C ASP A 198 1.94 10.42 10.76
N LEU A 199 0.72 10.84 11.10
CA LEU A 199 -0.35 11.13 10.15
C LEU A 199 -0.20 12.51 9.50
N THR A 200 0.67 13.36 10.06
CA THR A 200 0.93 14.71 9.53
C THR A 200 1.92 14.71 8.37
N GLU A 201 2.70 13.62 8.21
CA GLU A 201 3.67 13.44 7.16
C GLU A 201 3.15 12.44 6.11
N ARG A 202 2.46 12.96 5.09
CA ARG A 202 1.82 12.13 4.04
C ARG A 202 2.78 11.16 3.35
N ALA A 203 4.01 11.58 3.12
CA ALA A 203 5.03 10.76 2.47
C ALA A 203 5.45 9.55 3.32
N SER A 204 5.20 9.58 4.64
CA SER A 204 5.51 8.49 5.57
C SER A 204 4.40 7.43 5.67
N LEU A 205 3.20 7.69 5.11
CA LEU A 205 2.06 6.78 5.19
C LEU A 205 2.32 5.49 4.41
N LYS A 206 2.61 4.43 5.14
CA LYS A 206 3.13 3.16 4.59
C LYS A 206 2.16 2.41 3.67
N SER A 207 0.85 2.61 3.80
CA SER A 207 -0.18 2.00 2.95
C SER A 207 -0.57 2.85 1.74
N GLY A 208 0.06 4.02 1.60
CA GLY A 208 -0.24 5.05 0.61
C GLY A 208 -0.95 6.25 1.22
N SER A 209 -0.80 7.41 0.58
CA SER A 209 -1.25 8.73 1.06
C SER A 209 -2.52 9.25 0.38
N SER A 210 -3.12 8.49 -0.55
CA SER A 210 -4.39 8.88 -1.15
C SER A 210 -5.55 8.69 -0.16
N ALA A 211 -6.63 9.44 -0.35
CA ALA A 211 -7.84 9.30 0.47
C ALA A 211 -8.35 7.85 0.50
N GLN A 212 -8.36 7.18 -0.66
CA GLN A 212 -8.75 5.77 -0.77
C GLN A 212 -7.80 4.83 -0.02
N ALA A 213 -6.49 5.12 0.02
CA ALA A 213 -5.53 4.31 0.75
C ALA A 213 -5.75 4.42 2.27
N ILE A 214 -6.07 5.61 2.77
CA ILE A 214 -6.40 5.85 4.18
C ILE A 214 -7.72 5.17 4.53
N TYR A 215 -8.77 5.36 3.71
CA TYR A 215 -10.06 4.67 3.85
C TYR A 215 -9.87 3.16 3.99
N ARG A 216 -9.15 2.56 3.03
CA ARG A 216 -8.84 1.13 3.04
C ARG A 216 -8.14 0.72 4.33
N SER A 217 -7.12 1.46 4.77
CA SER A 217 -6.37 1.12 5.99
C SER A 217 -7.22 1.17 7.25
N ILE A 218 -8.19 2.09 7.34
CA ILE A 218 -9.15 2.15 8.44
C ILE A 218 -10.06 0.93 8.39
N MET A 219 -10.63 0.62 7.22
CA MET A 219 -11.62 -0.45 7.10
C MET A 219 -11.00 -1.84 7.24
N THR A 220 -9.83 -2.09 6.65
CA THR A 220 -9.19 -3.41 6.70
C THR A 220 -8.29 -3.62 7.92
N GLY A 221 -7.90 -2.54 8.61
CA GLY A 221 -6.83 -2.59 9.59
C GLY A 221 -5.45 -2.87 8.95
N LEU A 222 -4.45 -3.03 9.78
CA LEU A 222 -3.09 -3.36 9.39
C LEU A 222 -2.65 -4.65 10.10
N ASP A 223 -3.01 -5.80 9.56
CA ASP A 223 -2.76 -7.11 10.18
C ASP A 223 -1.29 -7.31 10.56
N GLY A 224 -1.10 -7.91 11.71
CA GLY A 224 0.21 -8.06 12.31
C GLY A 224 0.69 -6.83 13.06
N THR A 225 -0.17 -5.83 13.25
CA THR A 225 0.06 -4.64 14.08
C THR A 225 -1.13 -4.38 15.00
N PRO A 226 -1.01 -3.52 16.02
CA PRO A 226 -2.14 -3.12 16.87
C PRO A 226 -3.22 -2.29 16.16
N MET A 227 -3.03 -1.83 14.93
CA MET A 227 -4.05 -1.09 14.17
C MET A 227 -5.20 -2.01 13.74
N PRO A 228 -6.38 -1.98 14.40
CA PRO A 228 -7.46 -2.90 14.11
C PRO A 228 -8.21 -2.54 12.83
N SER A 229 -8.98 -3.50 12.32
CA SER A 229 -10.03 -3.22 11.34
C SER A 229 -11.21 -2.53 12.03
N TYR A 230 -11.78 -1.53 11.38
CA TYR A 230 -12.99 -0.85 11.85
C TYR A 230 -14.24 -1.27 11.06
N VAL A 231 -14.17 -2.34 10.26
CA VAL A 231 -15.30 -2.79 9.44
C VAL A 231 -16.54 -3.12 10.28
N ASP A 232 -16.38 -3.76 11.44
CA ASP A 232 -17.51 -4.11 12.31
C ASP A 232 -18.15 -2.87 12.98
N THR A 233 -17.38 -1.81 13.15
CA THR A 233 -17.84 -0.58 13.82
C THR A 233 -18.36 0.47 12.84
N LEU A 234 -17.71 0.58 11.68
CA LEU A 234 -17.95 1.61 10.67
C LEU A 234 -18.56 1.06 9.38
N GLY A 235 -18.74 -0.25 9.22
CA GLY A 235 -19.38 -0.84 8.05
C GLY A 235 -20.77 -0.25 7.82
N GLY A 236 -21.05 0.15 6.58
CA GLY A 236 -22.30 0.82 6.20
C GLY A 236 -22.39 2.30 6.60
N LYS A 237 -21.33 2.88 7.18
CA LYS A 237 -21.24 4.30 7.58
C LYS A 237 -20.20 5.04 6.74
N ASP A 238 -20.25 4.86 5.43
CA ASP A 238 -19.23 5.39 4.51
C ASP A 238 -18.98 6.88 4.69
N LYS A 239 -20.03 7.67 4.97
CA LYS A 239 -19.88 9.09 5.24
C LYS A 239 -18.98 9.34 6.46
N ASP A 240 -19.16 8.63 7.55
CA ASP A 240 -18.36 8.77 8.76
C ASP A 240 -16.90 8.39 8.50
N VAL A 241 -16.68 7.32 7.71
CA VAL A 241 -15.32 6.92 7.32
C VAL A 241 -14.67 7.98 6.45
N TRP A 242 -15.39 8.57 5.49
CA TRP A 242 -14.87 9.66 4.67
C TRP A 242 -14.58 10.93 5.47
N ASP A 243 -15.44 11.29 6.41
CA ASP A 243 -15.21 12.41 7.31
C ASP A 243 -13.93 12.19 8.14
N LEU A 244 -13.71 10.98 8.65
CA LEU A 244 -12.48 10.59 9.36
C LEU A 244 -11.25 10.66 8.43
N VAL A 245 -11.35 10.19 7.20
CA VAL A 245 -10.28 10.28 6.19
C VAL A 245 -9.92 11.74 5.91
N TYR A 246 -10.91 12.61 5.74
CA TYR A 246 -10.69 14.04 5.50
C TYR A 246 -10.07 14.74 6.70
N TYR A 247 -10.45 14.38 7.92
CA TYR A 247 -9.79 14.85 9.12
C TYR A 247 -8.30 14.43 9.14
N ILE A 248 -7.99 13.16 8.89
CA ILE A 248 -6.60 12.67 8.81
C ILE A 248 -5.83 13.41 7.73
N LEU A 249 -6.42 13.63 6.57
CA LEU A 249 -5.78 14.42 5.51
C LEU A 249 -5.55 15.88 5.89
N SER A 250 -6.43 16.47 6.72
CA SER A 250 -6.28 17.84 7.20
C SER A 250 -5.17 18.01 8.24
N LEU A 251 -4.74 16.92 8.91
CA LEU A 251 -3.59 16.94 9.81
C LEU A 251 -2.26 17.07 9.05
N SER A 252 -2.26 16.70 7.77
CA SER A 252 -1.05 16.68 6.96
C SER A 252 -0.63 18.09 6.58
N HIS A 253 0.57 18.48 6.97
CA HIS A 253 1.21 19.71 6.49
C HIS A 253 1.96 19.41 5.20
N GLU A 254 1.58 20.05 4.09
CA GLU A 254 2.46 20.10 2.93
C GLU A 254 3.70 20.87 3.37
N ARG A 255 4.86 20.25 3.35
CA ARG A 255 6.12 20.98 3.47
C ARG A 255 6.22 21.92 2.25
N ARG A 256 6.06 23.20 2.51
CA ARG A 256 6.30 24.26 1.52
C ARG A 256 7.80 24.37 1.25
#